data_8695e3d535d9a3debdd89edc38f6ea13
#
_entry.id   8695e3d535d9a3debdd89edc38f6ea13
#
_cell.length_a   1.000
_cell.length_b   1.000
_cell.length_c   1.000
_cell.angle_alpha   90.00
_cell.angle_beta   90.00
_cell.angle_gamma   90.00
#
_symmetry.space_group_name_H-M   'P 1'
#
loop_
_entity.id
_entity.type
_entity.pdbx_description
1 polymer ?
#
loop_
_entity_poly.entity_id
_entity_poly.type
_entity_poly.pdbx_seq_one_letter_code
_entity_poly.pdbx_strand_id
1 'polypeptide(L)'
;KKSCILFYYLCTMIDTSQNKVLPRKFYIRPVLTVAKDLLGKVLIRKDENQILAARIVEVEAYDGKVDKASHSFNGKTKRNEVMFNEGGYFYVYFTYGAHFCSNVVTGKSDHGAAVLIRAVEPLIGIDKMIKNRFNRNLKSEKEIYNLTSGPGKVCKAFDFNKEHSGLDLTN
;
A
#
# COMPACT_ATOMS: atom_id res chain seq x y z
N LYS A 1 -18.04 9.03 -0.67
CA LYS A 1 -17.65 7.91 0.25
C LYS A 1 -16.16 8.05 0.49
N LYS A 2 -15.77 8.39 1.72
CA LYS A 2 -14.34 8.53 2.06
C LYS A 2 -13.80 7.16 2.49
N SER A 3 -12.96 6.53 1.67
CA SER A 3 -12.13 5.41 2.10
C SER A 3 -10.96 5.95 2.92
N CYS A 4 -10.65 5.31 4.04
CA CYS A 4 -9.46 5.57 4.83
C CYS A 4 -8.47 4.42 4.66
N ILE A 5 -7.21 4.74 4.45
CA ILE A 5 -6.12 3.75 4.36
C ILE A 5 -5.13 4.06 5.47
N LEU A 6 -4.84 3.06 6.30
CA LEU A 6 -4.02 3.21 7.49
C LEU A 6 -3.01 2.08 7.59
N PHE A 7 -1.87 2.36 8.23
CA PHE A 7 -0.88 1.37 8.61
C PHE A 7 -0.70 1.36 10.12
N TYR A 8 -0.69 0.17 10.71
CA TYR A 8 -0.64 -0.02 12.14
C TYR A 8 0.57 -0.84 12.59
N TYR A 9 1.01 -0.59 13.83
CA TYR A 9 1.86 -1.54 14.55
C TYR A 9 1.04 -2.79 14.90
N LEU A 10 1.59 -3.98 14.63
CA LEU A 10 0.96 -5.23 15.03
C LEU A 10 1.09 -5.39 16.57
N CYS A 11 -0.02 -5.37 17.29
CA CYS A 11 -0.11 -5.98 18.61
C CYS A 11 -0.78 -7.36 18.46
N THR A 12 -0.42 -8.32 19.28
CA THR A 12 -0.60 -9.77 19.14
C THR A 12 -2.02 -10.33 18.97
N MET A 13 -3.03 -9.50 18.89
CA MET A 13 -4.37 -9.78 18.35
C MET A 13 -4.88 -8.48 17.75
N ILE A 14 -5.66 -8.55 16.66
CA ILE A 14 -6.16 -7.38 15.95
C ILE A 14 -7.28 -6.74 16.81
N ASP A 15 -6.89 -6.19 17.95
CA ASP A 15 -7.70 -5.25 18.69
C ASP A 15 -7.47 -3.86 18.08
N THR A 16 -8.40 -3.42 17.25
CA THR A 16 -8.33 -2.12 16.58
C THR A 16 -8.34 -0.94 17.58
N SER A 17 -8.67 -1.16 18.84
CA SER A 17 -8.68 -0.13 19.89
C SER A 17 -7.28 0.21 20.42
N GLN A 18 -6.32 -0.73 20.30
CA GLN A 18 -4.94 -0.54 20.76
C GLN A 18 -3.94 -0.25 19.62
N ASN A 19 -4.37 -0.38 18.38
CA ASN A 19 -3.51 -0.17 17.23
C ASN A 19 -3.37 1.33 16.92
N LYS A 20 -2.16 1.86 17.06
CA LYS A 20 -1.85 3.26 16.69
C LYS A 20 -1.48 3.35 15.22
N VAL A 21 -2.12 4.29 14.52
CA VAL A 21 -1.72 4.69 13.16
C VAL A 21 -0.27 5.12 13.15
N LEU A 22 0.47 4.75 12.11
CA LEU A 22 1.87 5.15 11.97
C LEU A 22 1.95 6.68 11.76
N PRO A 23 2.68 7.40 12.62
CA PRO A 23 2.75 8.86 12.55
C PRO A 23 3.58 9.34 11.35
N ARG A 24 3.39 10.60 10.92
CA ARG A 24 4.13 11.22 9.82
C ARG A 24 5.64 11.01 9.91
N LYS A 25 6.23 11.16 11.12
CA LYS A 25 7.66 10.95 11.38
C LYS A 25 8.17 9.53 10.98
N PHE A 26 7.29 8.53 10.90
CA PHE A 26 7.66 7.20 10.42
C PHE A 26 8.04 7.25 8.95
N TYR A 27 7.33 8.03 8.15
CA TYR A 27 7.44 8.05 6.69
C TYR A 27 8.50 9.03 6.16
N ILE A 28 8.81 10.11 6.89
CA ILE A 28 9.81 11.11 6.48
C ILE A 28 11.26 10.65 6.68
N ARG A 29 11.51 9.36 6.72
CA ARG A 29 12.84 8.74 6.84
C ARG A 29 13.33 8.25 5.47
N PRO A 30 14.63 7.88 5.34
CA PRO A 30 15.15 7.28 4.12
C PRO A 30 14.32 6.07 3.68
N VAL A 31 14.09 5.95 2.38
CA VAL A 31 13.18 4.96 1.80
C VAL A 31 13.52 3.52 2.19
N LEU A 32 14.82 3.16 2.23
CA LEU A 32 15.26 1.81 2.64
C LEU A 32 14.93 1.52 4.11
N THR A 33 15.00 2.52 4.99
CA THR A 33 14.63 2.37 6.40
C THR A 33 13.13 2.15 6.54
N VAL A 34 12.33 2.97 5.84
CA VAL A 34 10.86 2.82 5.85
C VAL A 34 10.44 1.48 5.26
N ALA A 35 11.06 1.04 4.15
CA ALA A 35 10.77 -0.24 3.53
C ALA A 35 10.96 -1.42 4.49
N LYS A 36 12.10 -1.47 5.18
CA LYS A 36 12.38 -2.50 6.19
C LYS A 36 11.36 -2.49 7.33
N ASP A 37 11.03 -1.30 7.82
CA ASP A 37 10.13 -1.14 8.96
C ASP A 37 8.64 -1.30 8.59
N LEU A 38 8.28 -1.23 7.31
CA LEU A 38 6.94 -1.56 6.82
C LEU A 38 6.66 -3.06 6.80
N LEU A 39 7.68 -3.90 6.68
CA LEU A 39 7.50 -5.35 6.79
C LEU A 39 6.90 -5.72 8.15
N GLY A 40 5.87 -6.55 8.14
CA GLY A 40 5.12 -6.94 9.34
C GLY A 40 4.07 -5.92 9.81
N LYS A 41 4.01 -4.70 9.27
CA LYS A 41 2.92 -3.76 9.56
C LYS A 41 1.63 -4.20 8.89
N VAL A 42 0.51 -3.75 9.42
CA VAL A 42 -0.82 -4.06 8.87
C VAL A 42 -1.30 -2.91 8.01
N LEU A 43 -1.54 -3.21 6.74
CA LEU A 43 -2.27 -2.35 5.82
C LEU A 43 -3.76 -2.53 6.06
N ILE A 44 -4.47 -1.44 6.34
CA ILE A 44 -5.92 -1.44 6.53
C ILE A 44 -6.56 -0.49 5.53
N ARG A 45 -7.61 -0.98 4.84
CA ARG A 45 -8.59 -0.15 4.15
C ARG A 45 -9.91 -0.25 4.91
N LYS A 46 -10.44 0.89 5.31
CA LYS A 46 -11.75 1.00 5.94
C LYS A 46 -12.64 1.89 5.07
N ASP A 47 -13.82 1.41 4.74
CA ASP A 47 -14.93 2.18 4.21
C ASP A 47 -16.17 1.99 5.10
N GLU A 48 -17.31 2.66 4.77
CA GLU A 48 -18.47 2.77 5.67
C GLU A 48 -18.93 1.45 6.28
N ASN A 49 -18.83 0.33 5.54
CA ASN A 49 -19.42 -0.95 5.92
C ASN A 49 -18.41 -2.10 5.95
N GLN A 50 -17.13 -1.83 5.72
CA GLN A 50 -16.17 -2.92 5.51
C GLN A 50 -14.75 -2.56 5.90
N ILE A 51 -14.08 -3.52 6.53
CA ILE A 51 -12.65 -3.45 6.84
C ILE A 51 -11.94 -4.56 6.06
N LEU A 52 -10.91 -4.19 5.31
CA LEU A 52 -9.94 -5.10 4.73
C LEU A 52 -8.61 -4.87 5.43
N ALA A 53 -8.00 -5.92 5.95
CA ALA A 53 -6.70 -5.81 6.61
C ALA A 53 -5.77 -6.94 6.18
N ALA A 54 -4.48 -6.62 6.00
CA ALA A 54 -3.45 -7.59 5.66
C ALA A 54 -2.09 -7.17 6.19
N ARG A 55 -1.26 -8.14 6.54
CA ARG A 55 0.14 -7.93 6.96
C ARG A 55 1.03 -7.77 5.74
N ILE A 56 1.88 -6.74 5.71
CA ILE A 56 2.86 -6.53 4.65
C ILE A 56 3.97 -7.57 4.79
N VAL A 57 4.22 -8.35 3.73
CA VAL A 57 5.24 -9.41 3.71
C VAL A 57 6.32 -9.19 2.66
N GLU A 58 6.06 -8.34 1.65
CA GLU A 58 7.02 -8.01 0.60
C GLU A 58 6.85 -6.57 0.14
N VAL A 59 7.97 -5.86 0.00
CA VAL A 59 8.02 -4.47 -0.48
C VAL A 59 9.24 -4.23 -1.38
N GLU A 60 9.19 -3.17 -2.20
CA GLU A 60 10.34 -2.66 -2.96
C GLU A 60 10.52 -1.18 -2.69
N ALA A 61 11.77 -0.75 -2.49
CA ALA A 61 12.12 0.64 -2.26
C ALA A 61 12.60 1.31 -3.55
N TYR A 62 12.02 2.47 -3.89
CA TYR A 62 12.38 3.26 -5.06
C TYR A 62 12.78 4.67 -4.64
N ASP A 63 14.02 5.08 -4.97
CA ASP A 63 14.55 6.42 -4.72
C ASP A 63 14.81 7.13 -6.04
N GLY A 64 14.07 8.20 -6.32
CA GLY A 64 14.18 8.94 -7.58
C GLY A 64 15.52 9.61 -7.82
N LYS A 65 16.35 9.80 -6.79
CA LYS A 65 17.68 10.43 -6.95
C LYS A 65 18.75 9.47 -7.48
N VAL A 66 18.60 8.17 -7.22
CA VAL A 66 19.65 7.18 -7.50
C VAL A 66 19.16 5.98 -8.32
N ASP A 67 17.86 5.71 -8.32
CA ASP A 67 17.29 4.51 -8.95
C ASP A 67 16.62 4.86 -10.28
N LYS A 68 17.23 4.44 -11.39
CA LYS A 68 16.70 4.62 -12.75
C LYS A 68 15.35 3.91 -12.99
N ALA A 69 15.00 2.91 -12.19
CA ALA A 69 13.72 2.24 -12.26
C ALA A 69 12.59 3.02 -11.55
N SER A 70 12.94 4.03 -10.74
CA SER A 70 11.96 4.89 -10.08
C SER A 70 11.22 5.77 -11.07
N HIS A 71 9.90 5.87 -10.92
CA HIS A 71 9.07 6.79 -11.71
C HIS A 71 9.45 8.27 -11.54
N SER A 72 10.15 8.62 -10.46
CA SER A 72 10.60 9.97 -10.15
C SER A 72 12.02 10.28 -10.62
N PHE A 73 12.75 9.29 -11.18
CA PHE A 73 14.14 9.48 -11.61
C PHE A 73 14.31 10.63 -12.61
N ASN A 74 13.39 10.75 -13.57
CA ASN A 74 13.38 11.81 -14.58
C ASN A 74 12.64 13.08 -14.12
N GLY A 75 12.42 13.24 -12.81
CA GLY A 75 11.78 14.40 -12.23
C GLY A 75 10.26 14.28 -12.08
N LYS A 76 9.67 15.39 -11.61
CA LYS A 76 8.24 15.51 -11.32
C LYS A 76 7.42 15.66 -12.60
N THR A 77 6.35 14.89 -12.71
CA THR A 77 5.34 14.95 -13.76
C THR A 77 3.95 14.92 -13.15
N LYS A 78 2.92 15.28 -13.91
CA LYS A 78 1.51 15.18 -13.47
C LYS A 78 1.12 13.76 -13.02
N ARG A 79 1.77 12.73 -13.58
CA ARG A 79 1.49 11.32 -13.24
C ARG A 79 2.07 10.93 -11.88
N ASN A 80 3.26 11.42 -11.53
CA ASN A 80 4.01 11.02 -10.34
C ASN A 80 4.10 12.11 -9.27
N GLU A 81 3.35 13.21 -9.40
CA GLU A 81 3.43 14.36 -8.50
C GLU A 81 3.25 14.00 -7.03
N VAL A 82 2.41 12.99 -6.72
CA VAL A 82 2.19 12.51 -5.35
C VAL A 82 3.48 11.95 -4.73
N MET A 83 4.39 11.37 -5.52
CA MET A 83 5.69 10.88 -5.01
C MET A 83 6.58 12.00 -4.47
N PHE A 84 6.34 13.24 -4.87
CA PHE A 84 7.11 14.42 -4.43
C PHE A 84 6.49 15.13 -3.22
N ASN A 85 5.37 14.62 -2.69
CA ASN A 85 4.85 15.08 -1.41
C ASN A 85 5.76 14.59 -0.27
N GLU A 86 5.55 15.14 0.93
CA GLU A 86 6.17 14.61 2.15
C GLU A 86 5.75 13.15 2.38
N GLY A 87 6.60 12.36 3.00
CA GLY A 87 6.32 10.95 3.31
C GLY A 87 5.01 10.76 4.08
N GLY A 88 4.30 9.66 3.80
CA GLY A 88 3.01 9.31 4.42
C GLY A 88 1.79 9.59 3.55
N TYR A 89 1.99 9.84 2.28
CA TYR A 89 0.91 9.80 1.28
C TYR A 89 0.87 8.47 0.55
N PHE A 90 -0.32 8.05 0.15
CA PHE A 90 -0.52 6.85 -0.66
C PHE A 90 -0.43 7.22 -2.15
N TYR A 91 0.39 6.53 -2.91
CA TYR A 91 0.57 6.76 -4.34
C TYR A 91 0.12 5.53 -5.12
N VAL A 92 -0.95 5.69 -5.89
CA VAL A 92 -1.49 4.62 -6.74
C VAL A 92 -1.39 5.03 -8.21
N TYR A 93 -0.84 4.15 -9.03
CA TYR A 93 -0.71 4.36 -10.46
C TYR A 93 -1.14 3.15 -11.27
N PHE A 94 -1.60 3.42 -12.50
CA PHE A 94 -1.97 2.39 -13.46
C PHE A 94 -0.77 1.99 -14.31
N THR A 95 -0.56 0.69 -14.50
CA THR A 95 0.62 0.16 -15.19
C THR A 95 0.24 -0.96 -16.17
N TYR A 96 1.01 -1.08 -17.25
CA TYR A 96 0.85 -2.08 -18.31
C TYR A 96 -0.57 -2.16 -18.91
N GLY A 97 -1.36 -1.09 -18.83
CA GLY A 97 -2.74 -1.09 -19.34
C GLY A 97 -3.71 -2.03 -18.62
N ALA A 98 -3.32 -2.65 -17.49
CA ALA A 98 -4.08 -3.73 -16.87
C ALA A 98 -4.20 -3.65 -15.34
N HIS A 99 -3.25 -3.04 -14.63
CA HIS A 99 -3.15 -3.15 -13.18
C HIS A 99 -2.86 -1.82 -12.50
N PHE A 100 -3.34 -1.67 -11.28
CA PHE A 100 -2.88 -0.64 -10.35
C PHE A 100 -1.76 -1.19 -9.48
N CYS A 101 -0.83 -0.32 -9.09
CA CYS A 101 0.20 -0.57 -8.08
C CYS A 101 0.11 0.51 -7.01
N SER A 102 0.30 0.11 -5.75
CA SER A 102 0.16 0.99 -4.59
C SER A 102 1.49 1.14 -3.85
N ASN A 103 1.79 2.36 -3.47
CA ASN A 103 3.05 2.74 -2.84
C ASN A 103 2.80 3.66 -1.65
N VAL A 104 3.76 3.67 -0.74
CA VAL A 104 3.85 4.60 0.38
C VAL A 104 4.94 5.62 0.07
N VAL A 105 4.59 6.88 -0.05
CA VAL A 105 5.57 7.97 -0.25
C VAL A 105 6.43 8.14 0.99
N THR A 106 7.74 8.36 0.80
CA THR A 106 8.72 8.47 1.89
C THR A 106 9.66 9.66 1.69
N GLY A 107 10.34 10.03 2.78
CA GLY A 107 11.29 11.14 2.75
C GLY A 107 10.63 12.51 2.87
N LYS A 108 11.43 13.55 2.68
CA LYS A 108 10.97 14.95 2.69
C LYS A 108 10.27 15.29 1.37
N SER A 109 9.49 16.37 1.36
CA SER A 109 8.92 16.93 0.14
C SER A 109 10.00 17.13 -0.94
N ASP A 110 9.61 16.98 -2.19
CA ASP A 110 10.43 17.11 -3.40
C ASP A 110 11.58 16.09 -3.53
N HIS A 111 11.58 15.03 -2.70
CA HIS A 111 12.57 13.95 -2.82
C HIS A 111 12.19 12.95 -3.93
N GLY A 112 10.93 12.58 -4.04
CA GLY A 112 10.46 11.62 -5.04
C GLY A 112 10.84 10.18 -4.72
N ALA A 113 10.60 9.72 -3.49
CA ALA A 113 10.86 8.34 -3.06
C ALA A 113 9.59 7.65 -2.55
N ALA A 114 9.46 6.36 -2.82
CA ALA A 114 8.31 5.58 -2.38
C ALA A 114 8.64 4.09 -2.19
N VAL A 115 7.86 3.43 -1.34
CA VAL A 115 7.90 1.98 -1.10
C VAL A 115 6.69 1.34 -1.77
N LEU A 116 6.93 0.47 -2.76
CA LEU A 116 5.90 -0.35 -3.40
C LEU A 116 5.49 -1.50 -2.48
N ILE A 117 4.19 -1.70 -2.30
CA ILE A 117 3.64 -2.86 -1.60
C ILE A 117 3.49 -4.01 -2.61
N ARG A 118 4.36 -5.03 -2.49
CA ARG A 118 4.42 -6.16 -3.42
C ARG A 118 3.50 -7.30 -3.05
N ALA A 119 3.53 -7.71 -1.79
CA ALA A 119 2.67 -8.77 -1.30
C ALA A 119 2.24 -8.53 0.14
N VAL A 120 1.05 -9.03 0.46
CA VAL A 120 0.49 -8.96 1.80
C VAL A 120 -0.15 -10.30 2.19
N GLU A 121 -0.16 -10.62 3.48
CA GLU A 121 -0.87 -11.76 4.05
C GLU A 121 -2.26 -11.31 4.51
N PRO A 122 -3.36 -11.80 3.92
CA PRO A 122 -4.73 -11.41 4.30
C PRO A 122 -5.05 -11.77 5.75
N LEU A 123 -5.71 -10.85 6.48
CA LEU A 123 -6.09 -11.03 7.88
C LEU A 123 -7.59 -10.84 8.11
N ILE A 124 -8.18 -9.77 7.56
CA ILE A 124 -9.60 -9.42 7.71
C ILE A 124 -10.21 -9.12 6.35
N GLY A 125 -11.45 -9.55 6.13
CA GLY A 125 -12.20 -9.29 4.91
C GLY A 125 -11.77 -10.17 3.73
N ILE A 126 -11.28 -11.40 4.01
CA ILE A 126 -10.74 -12.34 3.01
C ILE A 126 -11.78 -12.65 1.94
N ASP A 127 -13.03 -12.93 2.31
CA ASP A 127 -14.10 -13.23 1.36
C ASP A 127 -14.34 -12.09 0.36
N LYS A 128 -14.24 -10.84 0.85
CA LYS A 128 -14.34 -9.68 -0.03
C LYS A 128 -13.13 -9.56 -0.94
N MET A 129 -11.92 -9.81 -0.45
CA MET A 129 -10.72 -9.86 -1.28
C MET A 129 -10.83 -10.93 -2.38
N ILE A 130 -11.36 -12.10 -2.05
CA ILE A 130 -11.64 -13.19 -3.00
C ILE A 130 -12.65 -12.72 -4.06
N LYS A 131 -13.75 -12.11 -3.64
CA LYS A 131 -14.75 -11.57 -4.56
C LYS A 131 -14.15 -10.51 -5.49
N ASN A 132 -13.37 -9.56 -4.95
CA ASN A 132 -12.71 -8.51 -5.75
C ASN A 132 -11.71 -9.10 -6.77
N ARG A 133 -10.98 -10.15 -6.38
CA ARG A 133 -9.95 -10.79 -7.23
C ARG A 133 -10.52 -11.68 -8.30
N PHE A 134 -11.44 -12.57 -7.93
CA PHE A 134 -11.85 -13.69 -8.76
C PHE A 134 -13.31 -13.60 -9.20
N ASN A 135 -14.14 -12.81 -8.51
CA ASN A 135 -15.59 -12.74 -8.69
C ASN A 135 -16.29 -14.12 -8.64
N ARG A 136 -15.72 -15.06 -7.90
CA ARG A 136 -16.18 -16.44 -7.65
C ARG A 136 -15.54 -16.96 -6.37
N ASN A 137 -16.02 -18.10 -5.89
CA ASN A 137 -15.36 -18.83 -4.80
C ASN A 137 -13.99 -19.39 -5.24
N LEU A 138 -13.11 -19.64 -4.29
CA LEU A 138 -11.83 -20.31 -4.53
C LEU A 138 -12.06 -21.72 -5.09
N LYS A 139 -11.21 -22.14 -6.03
CA LYS A 139 -11.21 -23.50 -6.59
C LYS A 139 -10.26 -24.43 -5.84
N SER A 140 -9.29 -23.90 -5.11
CA SER A 140 -8.32 -24.65 -4.33
C SER A 140 -7.70 -23.80 -3.24
N GLU A 141 -7.13 -24.44 -2.21
CA GLU A 141 -6.36 -23.74 -1.16
C GLU A 141 -5.16 -22.96 -1.71
N LYS A 142 -4.55 -23.43 -2.81
CA LYS A 142 -3.44 -22.73 -3.47
C LYS A 142 -3.82 -21.32 -3.97
N GLU A 143 -5.10 -21.09 -4.26
CA GLU A 143 -5.56 -19.76 -4.68
C GLU A 143 -5.51 -18.74 -3.55
N ILE A 144 -5.55 -19.15 -2.28
CA ILE A 144 -5.41 -18.23 -1.15
C ILE A 144 -3.99 -17.58 -1.14
N TYR A 145 -2.95 -18.36 -1.43
CA TYR A 145 -1.58 -17.83 -1.56
C TYR A 145 -1.42 -16.87 -2.74
N ASN A 146 -2.23 -17.07 -3.80
CA ASN A 146 -2.25 -16.21 -4.97
C ASN A 146 -3.13 -14.97 -4.81
N LEU A 147 -3.86 -14.84 -3.71
CA LEU A 147 -4.84 -13.77 -3.51
C LEU A 147 -4.17 -12.39 -3.54
N THR A 148 -3.03 -12.25 -2.89
CA THR A 148 -2.32 -10.99 -2.67
C THR A 148 -0.80 -11.08 -2.90
N SER A 149 -0.32 -12.10 -3.61
CA SER A 149 1.10 -12.31 -3.93
C SER A 149 1.52 -11.59 -5.22
N GLY A 150 1.56 -10.26 -5.19
CA GLY A 150 1.97 -9.40 -6.29
C GLY A 150 1.26 -8.05 -6.25
N PRO A 151 1.88 -6.94 -6.71
CA PRO A 151 1.39 -5.58 -6.49
C PRO A 151 0.03 -5.32 -7.14
N GLY A 152 -0.18 -5.80 -8.36
CA GLY A 152 -1.49 -5.71 -9.02
C GLY A 152 -2.56 -6.56 -8.34
N LYS A 153 -2.17 -7.72 -7.75
CA LYS A 153 -3.08 -8.57 -6.99
C LYS A 153 -3.49 -7.88 -5.68
N VAL A 154 -2.55 -7.26 -4.98
CA VAL A 154 -2.84 -6.45 -3.77
C VAL A 154 -3.85 -5.37 -4.10
N CYS A 155 -3.59 -4.55 -5.12
CA CYS A 155 -4.51 -3.48 -5.51
C CYS A 155 -5.89 -4.02 -5.87
N LYS A 156 -5.98 -5.12 -6.62
CA LYS A 156 -7.27 -5.71 -7.00
C LYS A 156 -8.00 -6.30 -5.79
N ALA A 157 -7.30 -6.98 -4.87
CA ALA A 157 -7.89 -7.54 -3.65
C ALA A 157 -8.46 -6.45 -2.74
N PHE A 158 -7.71 -5.36 -2.57
CA PHE A 158 -8.11 -4.20 -1.77
C PHE A 158 -9.01 -3.22 -2.54
N ASP A 159 -9.26 -3.46 -3.84
CA ASP A 159 -10.00 -2.54 -4.71
C ASP A 159 -9.38 -1.13 -4.73
N PHE A 160 -8.03 -1.06 -4.74
CA PHE A 160 -7.31 0.20 -4.91
C PHE A 160 -7.30 0.63 -6.37
N ASN A 161 -7.60 1.89 -6.59
CA ASN A 161 -7.61 2.54 -7.89
C ASN A 161 -7.01 3.95 -7.81
N LYS A 162 -7.09 4.72 -8.89
CA LYS A 162 -6.53 6.07 -8.97
C LYS A 162 -7.09 7.05 -7.93
N GLU A 163 -8.33 6.86 -7.49
CA GLU A 163 -9.00 7.73 -6.51
C GLU A 163 -8.35 7.68 -5.12
N HIS A 164 -7.63 6.59 -4.83
CA HIS A 164 -6.88 6.43 -3.58
C HIS A 164 -5.51 7.11 -3.60
N SER A 165 -5.06 7.57 -4.79
CA SER A 165 -3.77 8.29 -4.88
C SER A 165 -3.89 9.66 -4.22
N GLY A 166 -2.93 10.00 -3.35
CA GLY A 166 -2.92 11.25 -2.59
C GLY A 166 -3.61 11.18 -1.23
N LEU A 167 -4.15 10.01 -0.83
CA LEU A 167 -4.68 9.85 0.53
C LEU A 167 -3.57 9.95 1.57
N ASP A 168 -3.87 10.66 2.67
CA ASP A 168 -2.99 10.76 3.83
C ASP A 168 -3.09 9.49 4.68
N LEU A 169 -1.96 8.82 4.91
CA LEU A 169 -1.85 7.56 5.67
C LEU A 169 -1.70 7.79 7.19
N THR A 170 -1.72 9.04 7.62
CA THR A 170 -1.48 9.40 9.04
C THR A 170 -2.74 9.86 9.78
N ASN A 171 -3.88 9.87 9.08
CA ASN A 171 -5.18 10.33 9.58
C ASN A 171 -6.24 9.25 9.49
#